data_9aed542953f9a5c14ade3472e799cd74
#
_entry.id   9aed542953f9a5c14ade3472e799cd74
#
_cell.length_a   1.000
_cell.length_b   1.000
_cell.length_c   1.000
_cell.angle_alpha   90.00
_cell.angle_beta   90.00
_cell.angle_gamma   90.00
#
_symmetry.space_group_name_H-M   'P 1'
#
loop_
_entity.id
_entity.type
_entity.pdbx_description
1 polymer ?
#
loop_
_entity_poly.entity_id
_entity_poly.type
_entity_poly.pdbx_seq_one_letter_code
_entity_poly.pdbx_strand_id
1 'polypeptide(L)'
;MATHSSLTFINTRELVGLPGNPRKITQKDLNILCDSIRQNGFYEHRPCAVERQDDHYIVLDGNQRLKAARRLKMKTVPCVIYSDLTDDERTEIIMRGNINNGTWDIDLLQTEQFEGVDFESIGLNIEFPQPQEPDPEPEVLPSTPGNEPLQDEPTEEEQENLAFYQRMLGDYVYPSDNEWGIPVLLTDNMPVHVELPIDPWGVEGRYKKHMNAYHFYVDDYRFERLFKDPIALLMSGCKQIVEPNCSIHDNTPKPFALWQIYRKRFLARYFQECGVQVFADLNVSHRFAEFNRLGIPDGYNAFFTRGVSGWQNHLDLNLEMAQRISGLDHPNLNVYGGGKDIEEWCYKHQVAYFGEFIGTKQRNDK
;
A
#
# COMPACT_ATOMS: atom_id res chain seq x y z
N MET A 1 -39.58 8.26 0.95
CA MET A 1 -38.68 7.07 1.03
C MET A 1 -38.68 6.40 -0.32
N ALA A 2 -37.54 6.33 -0.95
CA ALA A 2 -37.41 5.65 -2.24
C ALA A 2 -37.86 4.19 -2.13
N THR A 3 -38.69 3.75 -3.06
CA THR A 3 -39.07 2.33 -3.16
C THR A 3 -38.05 1.60 -4.00
N HIS A 4 -37.57 0.45 -3.52
CA HIS A 4 -36.67 -0.41 -4.27
C HIS A 4 -37.25 -1.81 -4.44
N SER A 5 -36.92 -2.46 -5.57
CA SER A 5 -37.32 -3.84 -5.85
C SER A 5 -36.45 -4.85 -5.11
N SER A 6 -36.94 -6.11 -5.06
CA SER A 6 -36.09 -7.25 -4.77
C SER A 6 -35.01 -7.40 -5.85
N LEU A 7 -33.95 -8.20 -5.56
CA LEU A 7 -32.88 -8.52 -6.51
C LEU A 7 -33.45 -9.05 -7.84
N THR A 8 -33.06 -8.42 -8.95
CA THR A 8 -33.53 -8.74 -10.29
C THR A 8 -32.35 -8.84 -11.25
N PHE A 9 -32.36 -9.79 -12.17
CA PHE A 9 -31.33 -9.92 -13.21
C PHE A 9 -31.74 -9.16 -14.46
N ILE A 10 -31.00 -8.11 -14.81
CA ILE A 10 -31.28 -7.25 -15.97
C ILE A 10 -30.25 -7.51 -17.07
N ASN A 11 -30.71 -7.45 -18.31
CA ASN A 11 -29.84 -7.61 -19.48
C ASN A 11 -28.84 -6.45 -19.56
N THR A 12 -27.56 -6.75 -19.75
CA THR A 12 -26.48 -5.72 -19.79
C THR A 12 -26.67 -4.71 -20.94
N ARG A 13 -27.50 -5.02 -21.95
CA ARG A 13 -27.85 -4.10 -23.05
C ARG A 13 -28.88 -3.06 -22.65
N GLU A 14 -29.72 -3.36 -21.66
CA GLU A 14 -30.75 -2.46 -21.15
C GLU A 14 -30.21 -1.50 -20.09
N LEU A 15 -29.00 -1.76 -19.59
CA LEU A 15 -28.34 -0.92 -18.61
C LEU A 15 -27.53 0.17 -19.32
N VAL A 16 -27.67 1.40 -18.91
CA VAL A 16 -26.87 2.54 -19.39
C VAL A 16 -26.00 3.02 -18.22
N GLY A 17 -24.70 3.18 -18.46
CA GLY A 17 -23.81 3.74 -17.46
C GLY A 17 -24.19 5.19 -17.14
N LEU A 18 -24.00 5.60 -15.87
CA LEU A 18 -24.30 6.96 -15.40
C LEU A 18 -23.58 7.99 -16.28
N PRO A 19 -24.31 8.89 -16.97
CA PRO A 19 -23.70 10.06 -17.61
C PRO A 19 -23.00 10.91 -16.54
N GLY A 20 -21.76 11.34 -16.81
CA GLY A 20 -21.02 12.12 -15.80
C GLY A 20 -20.65 11.33 -14.55
N ASN A 21 -20.39 10.03 -14.65
CA ASN A 21 -19.93 9.25 -13.49
C ASN A 21 -18.60 9.81 -12.93
N PRO A 22 -18.57 10.30 -11.67
CA PRO A 22 -17.38 10.92 -11.07
C PRO A 22 -16.22 9.96 -10.83
N ARG A 23 -16.41 8.68 -11.13
CA ARG A 23 -15.41 7.62 -10.91
C ARG A 23 -14.81 7.11 -12.20
N LYS A 24 -13.47 7.18 -12.27
CA LYS A 24 -12.68 6.59 -13.36
C LYS A 24 -12.06 5.27 -12.87
N ILE A 25 -11.94 4.30 -13.78
CA ILE A 25 -11.23 3.04 -13.54
C ILE A 25 -10.09 2.91 -14.52
N THR A 26 -8.91 2.54 -14.03
CA THR A 26 -7.76 2.28 -14.90
C THR A 26 -7.96 0.97 -15.68
N GLN A 27 -7.24 0.80 -16.79
CA GLN A 27 -7.29 -0.43 -17.56
C GLN A 27 -6.77 -1.65 -16.75
N LYS A 28 -5.80 -1.42 -15.88
CA LYS A 28 -5.25 -2.42 -14.95
C LYS A 28 -6.32 -2.89 -13.96
N ASP A 29 -6.99 -1.96 -13.29
CA ASP A 29 -8.03 -2.29 -12.31
C ASP A 29 -9.25 -2.93 -12.94
N LEU A 30 -9.61 -2.52 -14.16
CA LEU A 30 -10.68 -3.17 -14.92
C LEU A 30 -10.32 -4.63 -15.27
N ASN A 31 -9.06 -4.94 -15.56
CA ASN A 31 -8.60 -6.31 -15.78
C ASN A 31 -8.73 -7.13 -14.50
N ILE A 32 -8.26 -6.60 -13.36
CA ILE A 32 -8.37 -7.25 -12.04
C ILE A 32 -9.85 -7.54 -11.71
N LEU A 33 -10.73 -6.56 -11.93
CA LEU A 33 -12.16 -6.73 -11.71
C LEU A 33 -12.77 -7.79 -12.63
N CYS A 34 -12.37 -7.84 -13.91
CA CYS A 34 -12.78 -8.89 -14.83
C CYS A 34 -12.33 -10.28 -14.37
N ASP A 35 -11.10 -10.41 -13.89
CA ASP A 35 -10.57 -11.69 -13.42
C ASP A 35 -11.27 -12.13 -12.13
N SER A 36 -11.56 -11.21 -11.23
CA SER A 36 -12.37 -11.48 -10.04
C SER A 36 -13.77 -11.98 -10.38
N ILE A 37 -14.47 -11.30 -11.30
CA ILE A 37 -15.82 -11.71 -11.74
C ILE A 37 -15.76 -13.06 -12.48
N ARG A 38 -14.71 -13.35 -13.24
CA ARG A 38 -14.54 -14.63 -13.94
C ARG A 38 -14.35 -15.79 -12.97
N GLN A 39 -13.60 -15.56 -11.87
CA GLN A 39 -13.29 -16.60 -10.89
C GLN A 39 -14.42 -16.85 -9.89
N ASN A 40 -15.10 -15.78 -9.45
CA ASN A 40 -16.04 -15.82 -8.34
C ASN A 40 -17.50 -15.55 -8.74
N GLY A 41 -17.76 -15.28 -10.02
CA GLY A 41 -19.05 -14.81 -10.50
C GLY A 41 -19.29 -13.33 -10.21
N PHE A 42 -20.39 -12.79 -10.72
CA PHE A 42 -20.85 -11.46 -10.34
C PHE A 42 -21.50 -11.54 -8.96
N TYR A 43 -21.05 -10.72 -8.01
CA TYR A 43 -21.50 -10.79 -6.62
C TYR A 43 -22.96 -10.38 -6.47
N GLU A 44 -23.84 -11.32 -6.13
CA GLU A 44 -25.27 -11.08 -5.89
C GLU A 44 -25.52 -10.25 -4.62
N HIS A 45 -24.63 -10.32 -3.64
CA HIS A 45 -24.70 -9.51 -2.42
C HIS A 45 -24.24 -8.05 -2.61
N ARG A 46 -23.72 -7.71 -3.79
CA ARG A 46 -23.40 -6.33 -4.20
C ARG A 46 -23.98 -6.07 -5.60
N PRO A 47 -25.32 -6.04 -5.74
CA PRO A 47 -25.97 -5.79 -7.02
C PRO A 47 -25.71 -4.37 -7.52
N CYS A 48 -25.91 -4.11 -8.81
CA CYS A 48 -25.93 -2.74 -9.31
C CYS A 48 -27.20 -2.03 -8.83
N ALA A 49 -27.06 -0.80 -8.34
CA ALA A 49 -28.20 0.08 -8.08
C ALA A 49 -28.59 0.76 -9.41
N VAL A 50 -29.84 0.59 -9.84
CA VAL A 50 -30.29 1.12 -11.10
C VAL A 50 -31.63 1.86 -10.96
N GLU A 51 -31.81 2.92 -11.74
CA GLU A 51 -33.06 3.66 -11.84
C GLU A 51 -33.69 3.42 -13.22
N ARG A 52 -34.99 3.14 -13.26
CA ARG A 52 -35.70 2.93 -14.50
C ARG A 52 -35.98 4.26 -15.22
N GLN A 53 -35.61 4.36 -16.48
CA GLN A 53 -35.97 5.48 -17.37
C GLN A 53 -36.54 4.90 -18.66
N ASP A 54 -37.82 5.12 -18.88
CA ASP A 54 -38.58 4.67 -20.07
C ASP A 54 -38.30 3.19 -20.45
N ASP A 55 -37.44 2.94 -21.44
CA ASP A 55 -37.10 1.64 -21.99
C ASP A 55 -35.75 1.09 -21.54
N HIS A 56 -35.02 1.79 -20.67
CA HIS A 56 -33.71 1.40 -20.17
C HIS A 56 -33.53 1.70 -18.68
N TYR A 57 -32.36 1.32 -18.14
CA TYR A 57 -32.02 1.56 -16.73
C TYR A 57 -30.71 2.34 -16.64
N ILE A 58 -30.67 3.41 -15.87
CA ILE A 58 -29.46 4.14 -15.54
C ILE A 58 -28.80 3.48 -14.33
N VAL A 59 -27.51 3.18 -14.43
CA VAL A 59 -26.76 2.56 -13.34
C VAL A 59 -26.20 3.64 -12.42
N LEU A 60 -26.82 3.82 -11.26
CA LEU A 60 -26.42 4.77 -10.23
C LEU A 60 -25.14 4.30 -9.50
N ASP A 61 -25.09 3.01 -9.07
CA ASP A 61 -23.90 2.36 -8.53
C ASP A 61 -23.60 1.03 -9.25
N GLY A 62 -22.33 0.73 -9.42
CA GLY A 62 -21.86 -0.48 -10.10
C GLY A 62 -21.41 -0.26 -11.55
N ASN A 63 -21.16 0.98 -11.97
CA ASN A 63 -20.74 1.33 -13.32
C ASN A 63 -19.48 0.60 -13.78
N GLN A 64 -18.50 0.42 -12.90
CA GLN A 64 -17.26 -0.31 -13.20
C GLN A 64 -17.53 -1.82 -13.35
N ARG A 65 -18.41 -2.37 -12.50
CA ARG A 65 -18.87 -3.78 -12.59
C ARG A 65 -19.66 -4.02 -13.89
N LEU A 66 -20.47 -3.09 -14.32
CA LEU A 66 -21.15 -3.15 -15.62
C LEU A 66 -20.14 -3.15 -16.78
N LYS A 67 -19.09 -2.30 -16.73
CA LYS A 67 -18.01 -2.30 -17.74
C LYS A 67 -17.30 -3.65 -17.79
N ALA A 68 -16.98 -4.25 -16.65
CA ALA A 68 -16.36 -5.56 -16.55
C ALA A 68 -17.29 -6.66 -17.09
N ALA A 69 -18.56 -6.67 -16.69
CA ALA A 69 -19.56 -7.64 -17.15
C ALA A 69 -19.74 -7.61 -18.68
N ARG A 70 -19.79 -6.41 -19.28
CA ARG A 70 -19.85 -6.24 -20.74
C ARG A 70 -18.61 -6.78 -21.44
N ARG A 71 -17.42 -6.50 -20.88
CA ARG A 71 -16.15 -7.02 -21.40
C ARG A 71 -16.09 -8.55 -21.34
N LEU A 72 -16.69 -9.15 -20.29
CA LEU A 72 -16.83 -10.59 -20.11
C LEU A 72 -17.99 -11.19 -20.91
N LYS A 73 -18.73 -10.37 -21.69
CA LYS A 73 -19.90 -10.76 -22.48
C LYS A 73 -21.00 -11.42 -21.64
N MET A 74 -21.15 -11.02 -20.40
CA MET A 74 -22.25 -11.47 -19.54
C MET A 74 -23.59 -10.96 -20.11
N LYS A 75 -24.59 -11.84 -20.16
CA LYS A 75 -25.92 -11.48 -20.67
C LYS A 75 -26.71 -10.65 -19.68
N THR A 76 -26.66 -11.01 -18.41
CA THR A 76 -27.41 -10.36 -17.33
C THR A 76 -26.48 -10.08 -16.14
N VAL A 77 -26.84 -9.10 -15.31
CA VAL A 77 -26.20 -8.80 -14.03
C VAL A 77 -27.25 -8.56 -12.96
N PRO A 78 -26.96 -8.88 -11.68
CA PRO A 78 -27.89 -8.64 -10.58
C PRO A 78 -28.03 -7.14 -10.31
N CYS A 79 -29.25 -6.67 -10.20
CA CYS A 79 -29.61 -5.27 -9.99
C CYS A 79 -30.70 -5.12 -8.93
N VAL A 80 -30.68 -3.97 -8.24
CA VAL A 80 -31.82 -3.46 -7.45
C VAL A 80 -32.36 -2.24 -8.17
N ILE A 81 -33.64 -2.27 -8.49
CA ILE A 81 -34.32 -1.19 -9.23
C ILE A 81 -34.89 -0.20 -8.21
N TYR A 82 -34.52 1.04 -8.35
CA TYR A 82 -35.09 2.17 -7.62
C TYR A 82 -36.11 2.89 -8.50
N SER A 83 -37.20 3.35 -7.89
CA SER A 83 -38.28 4.10 -8.54
C SER A 83 -38.59 5.34 -7.73
N ASP A 84 -39.03 6.37 -8.43
CA ASP A 84 -39.53 7.62 -7.83
C ASP A 84 -38.49 8.33 -6.95
N LEU A 85 -37.20 8.29 -7.37
CA LEU A 85 -36.11 8.99 -6.70
C LEU A 85 -36.22 10.51 -6.90
N THR A 86 -36.08 11.24 -5.81
CA THR A 86 -35.76 12.67 -5.89
C THR A 86 -34.31 12.85 -6.35
N ASP A 87 -33.94 14.05 -6.79
CA ASP A 87 -32.56 14.34 -7.21
C ASP A 87 -31.57 14.14 -6.06
N ASP A 88 -31.96 14.52 -4.83
CA ASP A 88 -31.14 14.32 -3.62
C ASP A 88 -30.93 12.83 -3.32
N GLU A 89 -31.98 12.01 -3.35
CA GLU A 89 -31.89 10.56 -3.11
C GLU A 89 -31.05 9.87 -4.19
N ARG A 90 -31.18 10.29 -5.44
CA ARG A 90 -30.35 9.81 -6.55
C ARG A 90 -28.88 10.12 -6.31
N THR A 91 -28.58 11.36 -5.94
CA THR A 91 -27.23 11.83 -5.63
C THR A 91 -26.65 11.06 -4.45
N GLU A 92 -27.42 10.87 -3.39
CA GLU A 92 -27.00 10.09 -2.21
C GLU A 92 -26.63 8.64 -2.57
N ILE A 93 -27.41 7.95 -3.41
CA ILE A 93 -27.10 6.58 -3.89
C ILE A 93 -25.79 6.59 -4.67
N ILE A 94 -25.59 7.54 -5.59
CA ILE A 94 -24.36 7.66 -6.38
C ILE A 94 -23.16 7.87 -5.45
N MET A 95 -23.26 8.75 -4.47
CA MET A 95 -22.16 9.08 -3.57
C MET A 95 -21.84 7.94 -2.61
N ARG A 96 -22.84 7.37 -1.91
CA ARG A 96 -22.65 6.24 -1.00
C ARG A 96 -22.11 5.00 -1.68
N GLY A 97 -22.52 4.70 -2.91
CA GLY A 97 -21.98 3.59 -3.70
C GLY A 97 -20.51 3.74 -4.03
N ASN A 98 -19.97 4.95 -3.90
CA ASN A 98 -18.62 5.29 -4.32
C ASN A 98 -17.64 5.58 -3.17
N ILE A 99 -18.05 5.54 -1.90
CA ILE A 99 -17.24 5.94 -0.73
C ILE A 99 -15.92 5.15 -0.62
N ASN A 100 -15.89 3.89 -0.96
CA ASN A 100 -14.79 3.01 -0.59
C ASN A 100 -13.85 2.54 -1.71
N ASN A 101 -13.95 3.03 -2.97
CA ASN A 101 -13.13 2.49 -4.07
C ASN A 101 -12.82 3.50 -5.20
N GLY A 102 -11.54 3.80 -5.46
CA GLY A 102 -11.02 4.54 -6.63
C GLY A 102 -10.76 6.04 -6.36
N THR A 103 -10.29 6.76 -7.37
CA THR A 103 -10.05 8.22 -7.34
C THR A 103 -11.28 8.99 -7.84
N TRP A 104 -11.53 10.16 -7.23
CA TRP A 104 -12.59 11.08 -7.62
C TRP A 104 -12.15 11.98 -8.79
N ASP A 105 -13.06 12.29 -9.67
CA ASP A 105 -12.91 13.32 -10.69
C ASP A 105 -13.37 14.66 -10.08
N ILE A 106 -12.43 15.42 -9.56
CA ILE A 106 -12.70 16.66 -8.80
C ILE A 106 -13.38 17.70 -9.69
N ASP A 107 -12.99 17.81 -10.95
CA ASP A 107 -13.57 18.77 -11.89
C ASP A 107 -15.05 18.47 -12.12
N LEU A 108 -15.41 17.19 -12.18
CA LEU A 108 -16.79 16.75 -12.35
C LEU A 108 -17.63 16.97 -11.09
N LEU A 109 -17.04 16.81 -9.91
CA LEU A 109 -17.74 17.06 -8.63
C LEU A 109 -18.07 18.56 -8.38
N GLN A 110 -17.39 19.46 -9.09
CA GLN A 110 -17.65 20.90 -9.06
C GLN A 110 -18.73 21.36 -10.04
N THR A 111 -19.35 20.45 -10.79
CA THR A 111 -20.43 20.79 -11.72
C THR A 111 -21.77 20.98 -11.02
N GLU A 112 -22.72 21.65 -11.69
CA GLU A 112 -24.09 21.87 -11.19
C GLU A 112 -24.80 20.57 -10.76
N GLN A 113 -24.41 19.42 -11.30
CA GLN A 113 -24.97 18.10 -10.95
C GLN A 113 -24.75 17.73 -9.47
N PHE A 114 -23.68 18.24 -8.85
CA PHE A 114 -23.31 17.96 -7.46
C PHE A 114 -23.32 19.22 -6.59
N GLU A 115 -23.88 20.32 -7.11
CA GLU A 115 -24.01 21.58 -6.36
C GLU A 115 -24.93 21.38 -5.15
N GLY A 116 -24.48 21.83 -3.97
CA GLY A 116 -25.23 21.69 -2.72
C GLY A 116 -25.12 20.34 -2.03
N VAL A 117 -24.31 19.40 -2.55
CA VAL A 117 -24.02 18.13 -1.87
C VAL A 117 -23.08 18.38 -0.69
N ASP A 118 -23.52 18.03 0.50
CA ASP A 118 -22.69 18.01 1.69
C ASP A 118 -21.86 16.70 1.68
N PHE A 119 -20.65 16.77 1.10
CA PHE A 119 -19.76 15.62 0.95
C PHE A 119 -19.29 15.09 2.32
N GLU A 120 -19.18 15.95 3.31
CA GLU A 120 -18.71 15.60 4.65
C GLU A 120 -19.77 14.78 5.42
N SER A 121 -21.04 15.15 5.31
CA SER A 121 -22.14 14.41 5.95
C SER A 121 -22.31 12.97 5.45
N ILE A 122 -21.79 12.66 4.25
CA ILE A 122 -21.82 11.32 3.67
C ILE A 122 -20.46 10.59 3.78
N GLY A 123 -19.54 11.12 4.61
CA GLY A 123 -18.24 10.51 4.90
C GLY A 123 -17.20 10.67 3.81
N LEU A 124 -17.30 11.71 2.96
CA LEU A 124 -16.35 12.02 1.91
C LEU A 124 -15.61 13.32 2.25
N ASN A 125 -14.34 13.17 2.61
CA ASN A 125 -13.42 14.30 2.77
C ASN A 125 -12.79 14.61 1.40
N ILE A 126 -13.34 15.58 0.68
CA ILE A 126 -12.86 16.04 -0.62
C ILE A 126 -12.35 17.46 -0.49
N GLU A 127 -11.05 17.64 -0.66
CA GLU A 127 -10.45 18.98 -0.78
C GLU A 127 -10.61 19.47 -2.22
N PHE A 128 -11.45 20.49 -2.43
CA PHE A 128 -11.57 21.17 -3.71
C PHE A 128 -10.43 22.20 -3.85
N PRO A 129 -9.72 22.26 -4.99
CA PRO A 129 -8.72 23.28 -5.22
C PRO A 129 -9.39 24.67 -5.19
N GLN A 130 -8.92 25.52 -4.29
CA GLN A 130 -9.33 26.93 -4.23
C GLN A 130 -8.82 27.68 -5.47
N PRO A 131 -9.57 28.65 -6.05
CA PRO A 131 -9.07 29.51 -7.09
C PRO A 131 -7.84 30.27 -6.59
N GLN A 132 -6.70 30.07 -7.23
CA GLN A 132 -5.48 30.82 -6.90
C GLN A 132 -5.65 32.27 -7.36
N GLU A 133 -5.69 33.21 -6.42
CA GLU A 133 -5.41 34.61 -6.73
C GLU A 133 -3.91 34.77 -7.04
N PRO A 134 -3.51 35.67 -7.96
CA PRO A 134 -2.11 35.85 -8.32
C PRO A 134 -1.28 36.33 -7.13
N ASP A 135 -0.14 35.67 -6.90
CA ASP A 135 0.79 35.91 -5.81
C ASP A 135 1.19 37.40 -5.65
N PRO A 136 1.03 37.98 -4.47
CA PRO A 136 1.79 39.17 -4.08
C PRO A 136 3.19 38.75 -3.56
N GLU A 137 4.19 39.58 -3.82
CA GLU A 137 5.58 39.42 -3.42
C GLU A 137 5.77 39.10 -1.93
N PRO A 138 6.84 38.37 -1.53
CA PRO A 138 6.95 37.81 -0.18
C PRO A 138 7.25 38.87 0.87
N GLU A 139 6.27 39.24 1.66
CA GLU A 139 6.47 39.92 2.94
C GLU A 139 6.75 38.92 4.06
N VAL A 140 7.77 39.22 4.85
CA VAL A 140 8.17 38.45 6.04
C VAL A 140 7.04 38.52 7.08
N LEU A 141 6.38 37.42 7.33
CA LEU A 141 5.30 37.31 8.32
C LEU A 141 5.81 37.15 9.75
N PRO A 142 5.26 37.91 10.70
CA PRO A 142 5.42 37.61 12.14
C PRO A 142 4.55 36.42 12.54
N SER A 143 5.06 35.61 13.43
CA SER A 143 4.39 34.44 14.00
C SER A 143 3.02 34.76 14.59
N THR A 144 1.96 34.12 14.09
CA THR A 144 0.60 34.24 14.62
C THR A 144 0.25 33.08 15.54
N PRO A 145 -0.32 33.33 16.71
CA PRO A 145 -0.79 32.27 17.59
C PRO A 145 -2.21 31.85 17.25
N GLY A 146 -2.43 30.54 17.22
CA GLY A 146 -3.70 29.91 17.55
C GLY A 146 -4.74 29.76 16.44
N ASN A 147 -4.71 28.60 15.78
CA ASN A 147 -5.96 27.96 15.32
C ASN A 147 -6.24 26.80 16.25
N GLU A 148 -7.32 26.88 17.02
CA GLU A 148 -7.86 25.73 17.72
C GLU A 148 -8.44 24.75 16.69
N PRO A 149 -8.07 23.47 16.75
CA PRO A 149 -8.66 22.46 15.85
C PRO A 149 -10.08 22.17 16.29
N LEU A 150 -11.01 22.07 15.33
CA LEU A 150 -12.33 21.49 15.52
C LEU A 150 -12.16 20.04 16.00
N GLN A 151 -12.63 19.77 17.22
CA GLN A 151 -12.51 18.47 17.86
C GLN A 151 -13.75 17.65 17.53
N ASP A 152 -13.67 16.81 16.50
CA ASP A 152 -14.34 15.51 16.55
C ASP A 152 -13.34 14.54 17.17
N GLU A 153 -13.65 13.99 18.34
CA GLU A 153 -12.77 13.03 19.00
C GLU A 153 -12.68 11.76 18.12
N PRO A 154 -11.46 11.39 17.66
CA PRO A 154 -11.31 10.21 16.82
C PRO A 154 -11.75 8.95 17.57
N THR A 155 -12.29 7.98 16.84
CA THR A 155 -12.67 6.66 17.39
C THR A 155 -11.46 5.94 18.01
N GLU A 156 -11.68 4.97 18.92
CA GLU A 156 -10.58 4.23 19.55
C GLU A 156 -9.62 3.61 18.52
N GLU A 157 -10.15 3.07 17.41
CA GLU A 157 -9.35 2.51 16.31
C GLU A 157 -8.58 3.59 15.54
N GLU A 158 -9.16 4.76 15.33
CA GLU A 158 -8.49 5.92 14.73
C GLU A 158 -7.45 6.51 15.67
N GLN A 159 -7.69 6.51 16.98
CA GLN A 159 -6.73 6.95 17.99
C GLN A 159 -5.51 6.02 18.06
N GLU A 160 -5.68 4.69 17.97
CA GLU A 160 -4.57 3.74 17.93
C GLU A 160 -3.73 3.86 16.66
N ASN A 161 -4.39 3.98 15.50
CA ASN A 161 -3.73 4.17 14.21
C ASN A 161 -3.02 5.54 14.13
N LEU A 162 -3.65 6.58 14.63
CA LEU A 162 -3.07 7.92 14.73
C LEU A 162 -1.89 7.93 15.69
N ALA A 163 -1.98 7.20 16.82
CA ALA A 163 -0.93 7.13 17.83
C ALA A 163 0.37 6.54 17.27
N PHE A 164 0.33 5.48 16.45
CA PHE A 164 1.55 4.94 15.85
C PHE A 164 2.16 5.88 14.81
N TYR A 165 1.32 6.47 13.95
CA TYR A 165 1.79 7.43 12.95
C TYR A 165 2.38 8.69 13.60
N GLN A 166 1.76 9.21 14.65
CA GLN A 166 2.26 10.34 15.44
C GLN A 166 3.58 10.02 16.13
N ARG A 167 3.77 8.80 16.66
CA ARG A 167 5.06 8.35 17.19
C ARG A 167 6.16 8.45 16.13
N MET A 168 5.88 8.02 14.92
CA MET A 168 6.83 8.12 13.80
C MET A 168 7.09 9.58 13.39
N LEU A 169 6.13 10.50 13.60
CA LEU A 169 6.28 11.93 13.31
C LEU A 169 7.00 12.72 14.42
N GLY A 170 7.36 12.09 15.53
CA GLY A 170 8.17 12.73 16.55
C GLY A 170 7.62 12.70 17.98
N ASP A 171 6.42 12.15 18.22
CA ASP A 171 5.87 11.97 19.57
C ASP A 171 6.67 10.93 20.36
N TYR A 172 7.38 10.05 19.66
CA TYR A 172 8.32 9.11 20.25
C TYR A 172 9.63 9.08 19.45
N VAL A 173 10.75 9.30 20.14
CA VAL A 173 12.08 9.33 19.53
C VAL A 173 12.87 8.12 20.00
N TYR A 174 13.17 7.20 19.10
CA TYR A 174 14.16 6.14 19.37
C TYR A 174 15.56 6.71 19.42
N PRO A 175 16.49 6.09 20.17
CA PRO A 175 17.89 6.46 20.13
C PRO A 175 18.42 6.49 18.69
N SER A 176 19.15 7.56 18.36
CA SER A 176 19.76 7.79 17.06
C SER A 176 21.24 8.14 17.22
N ASP A 177 22.07 7.67 16.31
CA ASP A 177 23.50 7.95 16.21
C ASP A 177 23.85 8.95 15.10
N ASN A 178 22.82 9.59 14.51
CA ASN A 178 22.97 10.46 13.35
C ASN A 178 22.16 11.76 13.48
N GLU A 179 22.56 12.78 12.70
CA GLU A 179 21.93 14.11 12.72
C GLU A 179 20.48 14.13 12.18
N TRP A 180 20.04 13.06 11.52
CA TRP A 180 18.72 12.94 10.89
C TRP A 180 17.68 12.31 11.80
N GLY A 181 18.06 11.92 13.03
CA GLY A 181 17.16 11.25 13.96
C GLY A 181 16.70 9.86 13.50
N ILE A 182 17.39 9.24 12.52
CA ILE A 182 17.07 7.89 12.06
C ILE A 182 17.38 6.89 13.18
N PRO A 183 16.39 6.09 13.63
CA PRO A 183 16.56 5.15 14.74
C PRO A 183 17.69 4.14 14.54
N VAL A 184 18.37 3.78 15.62
CA VAL A 184 19.41 2.72 15.60
C VAL A 184 18.76 1.35 15.85
N LEU A 185 19.07 0.36 15.01
CA LEU A 185 18.67 -1.02 15.21
C LEU A 185 19.38 -1.65 16.43
N LEU A 186 18.70 -2.60 17.06
CA LEU A 186 19.26 -3.34 18.21
C LEU A 186 20.12 -4.51 17.72
N THR A 187 21.39 -4.55 18.12
CA THR A 187 22.30 -5.66 17.84
C THR A 187 21.90 -6.93 18.57
N ASP A 188 21.36 -6.81 19.78
CA ASP A 188 20.95 -7.96 20.59
C ASP A 188 19.71 -8.67 20.03
N ASN A 189 18.99 -8.02 19.10
CA ASN A 189 17.81 -8.56 18.44
C ASN A 189 17.99 -8.70 16.92
N MET A 190 19.21 -8.95 16.45
CA MET A 190 19.49 -9.30 15.07
C MET A 190 19.46 -10.83 14.88
N PRO A 191 18.92 -11.34 13.75
CA PRO A 191 18.89 -12.77 13.47
C PRO A 191 20.27 -13.30 13.08
N VAL A 192 20.58 -14.53 13.53
CA VAL A 192 21.83 -15.23 13.18
C VAL A 192 21.66 -15.99 11.86
N HIS A 193 20.45 -16.48 11.57
CA HIS A 193 20.09 -17.19 10.34
C HIS A 193 18.63 -16.94 10.00
N VAL A 194 18.22 -17.23 8.77
CA VAL A 194 16.84 -17.10 8.34
C VAL A 194 16.03 -18.32 8.81
N GLU A 195 14.99 -18.08 9.57
CA GLU A 195 14.03 -19.12 9.95
C GLU A 195 13.00 -19.32 8.82
N LEU A 196 13.06 -20.48 8.19
CA LEU A 196 12.11 -20.84 7.13
C LEU A 196 10.76 -21.35 7.73
N PRO A 197 9.67 -21.17 7.02
CA PRO A 197 9.52 -20.53 5.70
C PRO A 197 9.57 -19.01 5.77
N ILE A 198 10.10 -18.38 4.71
CA ILE A 198 10.06 -16.93 4.47
C ILE A 198 9.15 -16.65 3.29
N ASP A 199 8.25 -15.68 3.41
CA ASP A 199 7.25 -15.34 2.40
C ASP A 199 7.11 -13.81 2.22
N PRO A 200 6.66 -13.31 1.07
CA PRO A 200 6.39 -11.89 0.89
C PRO A 200 5.18 -11.43 1.70
N TRP A 201 5.31 -10.30 2.40
CA TRP A 201 4.18 -9.65 3.09
C TRP A 201 3.22 -8.99 2.10
N GLY A 202 1.92 -8.96 2.43
CA GLY A 202 0.91 -8.21 1.67
C GLY A 202 0.47 -8.87 0.36
N VAL A 203 0.80 -10.13 0.12
CA VAL A 203 0.30 -10.90 -1.03
C VAL A 203 -0.95 -11.68 -0.61
N GLU A 204 -2.13 -11.23 -1.09
CA GLU A 204 -3.41 -11.86 -0.80
C GLU A 204 -3.42 -13.37 -1.09
N GLY A 205 -4.06 -14.15 -0.21
CA GLY A 205 -4.16 -15.61 -0.32
C GLY A 205 -2.95 -16.39 0.15
N ARG A 206 -1.88 -15.72 0.58
CA ARG A 206 -0.65 -16.35 1.08
C ARG A 206 -0.44 -16.22 2.59
N TYR A 207 -1.37 -15.63 3.33
CA TYR A 207 -1.32 -15.65 4.79
C TYR A 207 -1.52 -17.08 5.29
N LYS A 208 -0.47 -17.86 5.25
CA LYS A 208 -0.43 -19.11 5.97
C LYS A 208 -0.19 -18.75 7.43
N LYS A 209 -1.13 -19.10 8.30
CA LYS A 209 -0.87 -19.18 9.72
C LYS A 209 0.42 -20.00 9.89
N HIS A 210 1.48 -19.39 10.47
CA HIS A 210 2.78 -20.01 10.75
C HIS A 210 3.94 -19.71 9.78
N MET A 211 4.03 -18.49 9.23
CA MET A 211 5.28 -18.00 8.65
C MET A 211 6.25 -17.60 9.75
N ASN A 212 7.49 -18.08 9.67
CA ASN A 212 8.52 -17.69 10.62
C ASN A 212 9.14 -16.35 10.26
N ALA A 213 9.25 -16.05 8.96
CA ALA A 213 9.84 -14.83 8.47
C ALA A 213 9.02 -14.19 7.33
N TYR A 214 9.07 -12.85 7.24
CA TYR A 214 8.53 -12.09 6.11
C TYR A 214 9.59 -11.19 5.49
N HIS A 215 9.50 -11.02 4.16
CA HIS A 215 10.23 -10.01 3.42
C HIS A 215 9.27 -9.05 2.70
N PHE A 216 9.78 -7.89 2.28
CA PHE A 216 8.99 -6.82 1.66
C PHE A 216 9.46 -6.50 0.23
N TYR A 217 10.03 -7.47 -0.48
CA TYR A 217 10.38 -7.34 -1.91
C TYR A 217 9.12 -7.52 -2.78
N VAL A 218 8.19 -6.61 -2.57
CA VAL A 218 6.90 -6.46 -3.25
C VAL A 218 6.65 -4.98 -3.52
N ASP A 219 5.59 -4.64 -4.24
CA ASP A 219 5.22 -3.23 -4.47
C ASP A 219 4.93 -2.53 -3.14
N ASP A 220 5.41 -1.29 -2.94
CA ASP A 220 5.32 -0.52 -1.69
C ASP A 220 3.89 -0.44 -1.13
N TYR A 221 2.86 -0.27 -1.98
CA TYR A 221 1.47 -0.17 -1.53
C TYR A 221 0.97 -1.40 -0.74
N ARG A 222 1.63 -2.57 -0.88
CA ARG A 222 1.24 -3.81 -0.21
C ARG A 222 1.57 -3.81 1.28
N PHE A 223 2.56 -3.05 1.68
CA PHE A 223 2.97 -2.92 3.09
C PHE A 223 2.81 -1.50 3.64
N GLU A 224 2.30 -0.55 2.85
CA GLU A 224 2.11 0.84 3.28
C GLU A 224 1.25 0.94 4.54
N ARG A 225 0.26 0.04 4.69
CA ARG A 225 -0.59 0.00 5.89
C ARG A 225 0.21 -0.23 7.18
N LEU A 226 1.33 -0.97 7.14
CA LEU A 226 2.14 -1.24 8.33
C LEU A 226 2.74 0.03 8.96
N PHE A 227 2.90 1.10 8.20
CA PHE A 227 3.35 2.39 8.74
C PHE A 227 2.26 3.13 9.51
N LYS A 228 1.02 2.66 9.45
CA LYS A 228 -0.11 3.18 10.24
C LYS A 228 -0.54 2.17 11.30
N ASP A 229 -0.59 0.89 10.94
CA ASP A 229 -1.05 -0.22 11.77
C ASP A 229 -0.06 -1.39 11.68
N PRO A 230 1.00 -1.43 12.54
CA PRO A 230 1.99 -2.50 12.56
C PRO A 230 1.48 -3.77 13.26
N ILE A 231 0.35 -3.71 13.97
CA ILE A 231 -0.16 -4.81 14.83
C ILE A 231 -0.47 -6.04 13.97
N ALA A 232 -0.95 -5.85 12.74
CA ALA A 232 -1.26 -6.96 11.83
C ALA A 232 -0.05 -7.90 11.61
N LEU A 233 1.18 -7.38 11.56
CA LEU A 233 2.38 -8.19 11.43
C LEU A 233 2.68 -8.94 12.75
N LEU A 234 2.56 -8.29 13.90
CA LEU A 234 2.77 -8.93 15.21
C LEU A 234 1.76 -10.05 15.43
N MET A 235 0.50 -9.86 15.04
CA MET A 235 -0.57 -10.87 15.13
C MET A 235 -0.34 -12.07 14.20
N SER A 236 0.51 -11.96 13.18
CA SER A 236 0.90 -13.10 12.35
C SER A 236 1.75 -14.13 13.10
N GLY A 237 2.36 -13.74 14.24
CA GLY A 237 3.23 -14.57 15.05
C GLY A 237 4.59 -14.83 14.39
N CYS A 238 5.00 -14.04 13.40
CA CYS A 238 6.32 -14.16 12.78
C CYS A 238 7.42 -13.79 13.79
N LYS A 239 8.56 -14.43 13.65
CA LYS A 239 9.73 -14.23 14.52
C LYS A 239 10.75 -13.29 13.91
N GLN A 240 10.77 -13.23 12.59
CA GLN A 240 11.78 -12.49 11.82
C GLN A 240 11.14 -11.70 10.70
N ILE A 241 11.73 -10.55 10.39
CA ILE A 241 11.42 -9.81 9.18
C ILE A 241 12.69 -9.33 8.48
N VAL A 242 12.61 -9.18 7.17
CA VAL A 242 13.47 -8.24 6.45
C VAL A 242 12.87 -6.85 6.63
N GLU A 243 13.68 -5.84 6.84
CA GLU A 243 13.24 -4.45 6.90
C GLU A 243 12.42 -4.06 5.65
N PRO A 244 11.36 -3.23 5.74
CA PRO A 244 10.59 -2.84 4.57
C PRO A 244 11.47 -2.28 3.44
N ASN A 245 11.34 -2.84 2.25
CA ASN A 245 12.07 -2.38 1.06
C ASN A 245 11.32 -1.21 0.41
N CYS A 246 11.41 -0.03 1.04
CA CYS A 246 10.86 1.18 0.46
C CYS A 246 11.60 1.56 -0.82
N SER A 247 10.86 1.81 -1.91
CA SER A 247 11.45 2.11 -3.22
C SER A 247 12.26 3.41 -3.22
N ILE A 248 13.58 3.30 -3.42
CA ILE A 248 14.52 4.42 -3.52
C ILE A 248 15.35 4.23 -4.78
N HIS A 249 15.05 5.02 -5.82
CA HIS A 249 15.68 4.95 -7.14
C HIS A 249 16.71 6.06 -7.33
N ASP A 250 17.52 5.99 -8.39
CA ASP A 250 18.56 7.00 -8.70
C ASP A 250 18.02 8.41 -8.78
N ASN A 251 16.80 8.58 -9.30
CA ASN A 251 16.14 9.88 -9.47
C ASN A 251 15.37 10.36 -8.24
N THR A 252 15.33 9.58 -7.17
CA THR A 252 14.60 9.95 -5.94
C THR A 252 15.18 11.22 -5.35
N PRO A 253 14.36 12.26 -5.01
CA PRO A 253 14.85 13.44 -4.30
C PRO A 253 15.43 13.07 -2.93
N LYS A 254 16.55 13.68 -2.54
CA LYS A 254 17.24 13.38 -1.28
C LYS A 254 16.32 13.43 -0.03
N PRO A 255 15.47 14.48 0.15
CA PRO A 255 14.58 14.53 1.32
C PRO A 255 13.61 13.36 1.36
N PHE A 256 13.08 12.95 0.20
CA PHE A 256 12.18 11.81 0.12
C PHE A 256 12.91 10.47 0.40
N ALA A 257 14.13 10.30 -0.11
CA ALA A 257 14.96 9.13 0.20
C ALA A 257 15.25 9.02 1.71
N LEU A 258 15.60 10.12 2.36
CA LEU A 258 15.80 10.18 3.82
C LEU A 258 14.52 9.84 4.59
N TRP A 259 13.36 10.36 4.15
CA TRP A 259 12.08 10.01 4.73
C TRP A 259 11.76 8.52 4.61
N GLN A 260 12.01 7.92 3.43
CA GLN A 260 11.82 6.47 3.23
C GLN A 260 12.74 5.64 4.13
N ILE A 261 14.00 6.06 4.30
CA ILE A 261 14.96 5.39 5.18
C ILE A 261 14.55 5.57 6.65
N TYR A 262 14.13 6.76 7.07
CA TYR A 262 13.66 7.02 8.41
C TYR A 262 12.47 6.10 8.76
N ARG A 263 11.40 6.11 7.94
CA ARG A 263 10.19 5.37 8.26
C ARG A 263 10.40 3.84 8.26
N LYS A 264 11.21 3.29 7.33
CA LYS A 264 11.52 1.86 7.34
C LYS A 264 12.32 1.47 8.58
N ARG A 265 13.29 2.30 8.98
CA ARG A 265 14.12 2.09 10.16
C ARG A 265 13.32 2.23 11.46
N PHE A 266 12.39 3.21 11.51
CA PHE A 266 11.48 3.38 12.63
C PHE A 266 10.60 2.16 12.83
N LEU A 267 10.00 1.66 11.76
CA LEU A 267 9.16 0.47 11.81
C LEU A 267 9.97 -0.79 12.19
N ALA A 268 11.16 -0.95 11.63
CA ALA A 268 12.07 -2.06 11.97
C ALA A 268 12.45 -2.03 13.45
N ARG A 269 12.81 -0.85 13.97
CA ARG A 269 13.13 -0.68 15.39
C ARG A 269 11.92 -0.98 16.29
N TYR A 270 10.73 -0.53 15.90
CA TYR A 270 9.50 -0.85 16.63
C TYR A 270 9.28 -2.36 16.74
N PHE A 271 9.46 -3.10 15.64
CA PHE A 271 9.33 -4.55 15.65
C PHE A 271 10.39 -5.23 16.53
N GLN A 272 11.62 -4.70 16.55
CA GLN A 272 12.65 -5.22 17.46
C GLN A 272 12.26 -5.03 18.94
N GLU A 273 11.67 -3.89 19.32
CA GLU A 273 11.15 -3.66 20.67
C GLU A 273 10.00 -4.62 21.03
N CYS A 274 9.24 -5.07 20.02
CA CYS A 274 8.20 -6.09 20.18
C CYS A 274 8.75 -7.53 20.14
N GLY A 275 10.07 -7.74 20.08
CA GLY A 275 10.71 -9.06 20.11
C GLY A 275 10.87 -9.73 18.75
N VAL A 276 10.55 -9.06 17.64
CA VAL A 276 10.77 -9.56 16.28
C VAL A 276 12.20 -9.28 15.85
N GLN A 277 12.92 -10.28 15.38
CA GLN A 277 14.26 -10.10 14.84
C GLN A 277 14.24 -9.48 13.45
N VAL A 278 15.17 -8.58 13.14
CA VAL A 278 15.17 -7.81 11.90
C VAL A 278 16.46 -8.03 11.11
N PHE A 279 16.34 -8.35 9.82
CA PHE A 279 17.40 -8.20 8.84
C PHE A 279 17.36 -6.79 8.25
N ALA A 280 18.46 -6.07 8.26
CA ALA A 280 18.56 -4.77 7.59
C ALA A 280 18.52 -4.95 6.07
N ASP A 281 17.67 -4.18 5.38
CA ASP A 281 17.58 -4.20 3.93
C ASP A 281 18.58 -3.25 3.29
N LEU A 282 19.51 -3.80 2.48
CA LEU A 282 20.52 -3.04 1.75
C LEU A 282 20.09 -2.67 0.32
N ASN A 283 18.89 -3.08 -0.11
CA ASN A 283 18.41 -2.90 -1.47
C ASN A 283 17.92 -1.46 -1.73
N VAL A 284 18.85 -0.54 -1.92
CA VAL A 284 18.58 0.85 -2.34
C VAL A 284 19.49 1.24 -3.49
N SER A 285 19.13 2.28 -4.24
CA SER A 285 20.07 2.87 -5.21
C SER A 285 21.41 3.23 -4.54
N HIS A 286 22.54 2.93 -5.20
CA HIS A 286 23.88 3.22 -4.69
C HIS A 286 24.11 4.66 -4.30
N ARG A 287 23.43 5.59 -4.97
CA ARG A 287 23.43 7.02 -4.63
C ARG A 287 23.04 7.27 -3.18
N PHE A 288 22.26 6.36 -2.58
CA PHE A 288 21.70 6.48 -1.23
C PHE A 288 22.21 5.43 -0.27
N ALA A 289 23.20 4.63 -0.65
CA ALA A 289 23.74 3.57 0.19
C ALA A 289 24.25 4.09 1.54
N GLU A 290 24.94 5.24 1.57
CA GLU A 290 25.43 5.86 2.82
C GLU A 290 24.26 6.37 3.69
N PHE A 291 23.21 6.90 3.11
CA PHE A 291 22.01 7.25 3.88
C PHE A 291 21.31 6.00 4.42
N ASN A 292 21.26 4.90 3.64
CA ASN A 292 20.66 3.66 4.07
C ASN A 292 21.45 2.97 5.21
N ARG A 293 22.75 3.28 5.32
CA ARG A 293 23.57 2.82 6.44
C ARG A 293 23.20 3.47 7.78
N LEU A 294 22.61 4.68 7.77
CA LEU A 294 22.24 5.39 8.98
C LEU A 294 21.28 4.54 9.84
N GLY A 295 21.59 4.46 11.13
CA GLY A 295 20.84 3.65 12.08
C GLY A 295 21.11 2.14 11.99
N ILE A 296 22.06 1.67 11.17
CA ILE A 296 22.60 0.31 11.27
C ILE A 296 23.90 0.40 12.05
N PRO A 297 23.97 -0.08 13.31
CA PRO A 297 25.15 0.08 14.14
C PRO A 297 26.32 -0.78 13.63
N ASP A 298 27.55 -0.33 13.90
CA ASP A 298 28.73 -1.11 13.61
C ASP A 298 28.68 -2.46 14.36
N GLY A 299 29.07 -3.53 13.68
CA GLY A 299 28.96 -4.90 14.19
C GLY A 299 27.59 -5.56 13.94
N TYR A 300 26.60 -4.85 13.38
CA TYR A 300 25.36 -5.48 12.94
C TYR A 300 25.67 -6.46 11.82
N ASN A 301 25.20 -7.70 11.95
CA ASN A 301 25.53 -8.79 10.99
C ASN A 301 24.30 -9.59 10.59
N ALA A 302 23.27 -8.92 10.08
CA ALA A 302 22.08 -9.55 9.57
C ALA A 302 21.50 -8.68 8.45
N PHE A 303 21.73 -9.08 7.19
CA PHE A 303 21.38 -8.28 6.02
C PHE A 303 20.59 -9.07 5.01
N PHE A 304 19.74 -8.35 4.28
CA PHE A 304 19.10 -8.85 3.08
C PHE A 304 19.25 -7.85 1.91
N THR A 305 19.22 -8.39 0.70
CA THR A 305 19.09 -7.61 -0.52
C THR A 305 18.29 -8.38 -1.57
N ARG A 306 17.77 -7.69 -2.57
CA ARG A 306 17.08 -8.30 -3.70
C ARG A 306 18.06 -8.59 -4.84
N GLY A 307 18.07 -9.82 -5.34
CA GLY A 307 18.72 -10.18 -6.58
C GLY A 307 17.88 -9.75 -7.79
N VAL A 308 18.54 -9.19 -8.80
CA VAL A 308 17.95 -8.87 -10.10
C VAL A 308 18.93 -9.37 -11.17
N SER A 309 18.44 -10.20 -12.11
CA SER A 309 19.27 -10.75 -13.17
C SER A 309 20.00 -9.65 -13.95
N GLY A 310 21.29 -9.82 -14.16
CA GLY A 310 22.17 -8.84 -14.80
C GLY A 310 22.66 -7.69 -13.90
N TRP A 311 22.29 -7.67 -12.61
CA TRP A 311 22.67 -6.60 -11.67
C TRP A 311 23.71 -7.06 -10.62
N GLN A 312 24.67 -7.90 -11.01
CA GLN A 312 25.70 -8.41 -10.09
C GLN A 312 26.50 -7.28 -9.42
N ASN A 313 26.81 -6.19 -10.13
CA ASN A 313 27.50 -5.04 -9.55
C ASN A 313 26.76 -4.42 -8.36
N HIS A 314 25.41 -4.51 -8.35
CA HIS A 314 24.62 -4.08 -7.22
C HIS A 314 24.85 -4.96 -6.00
N LEU A 315 24.97 -6.26 -6.21
CA LEU A 315 25.26 -7.21 -5.14
C LEU A 315 26.69 -7.07 -4.60
N ASP A 316 27.68 -6.80 -5.48
CA ASP A 316 29.06 -6.53 -5.06
C ASP A 316 29.12 -5.36 -4.07
N LEU A 317 28.44 -4.24 -4.39
CA LEU A 317 28.39 -3.06 -3.52
C LEU A 317 27.62 -3.30 -2.22
N ASN A 318 26.55 -4.10 -2.26
CA ASN A 318 25.83 -4.48 -1.03
C ASN A 318 26.65 -5.42 -0.16
N LEU A 319 27.47 -6.32 -0.74
CA LEU A 319 28.40 -7.16 -0.01
C LEU A 319 29.48 -6.31 0.67
N GLU A 320 30.10 -5.38 -0.07
CA GLU A 320 31.07 -4.42 0.50
C GLU A 320 30.47 -3.61 1.66
N MET A 321 29.23 -3.16 1.53
CA MET A 321 28.51 -2.45 2.59
C MET A 321 28.30 -3.34 3.81
N ALA A 322 27.86 -4.59 3.62
CA ALA A 322 27.66 -5.55 4.69
C ALA A 322 28.97 -5.89 5.41
N GLN A 323 30.07 -6.06 4.66
CA GLN A 323 31.42 -6.27 5.22
C GLN A 323 31.87 -5.07 6.06
N ARG A 324 31.65 -3.84 5.56
CA ARG A 324 32.03 -2.61 6.24
C ARG A 324 31.27 -2.41 7.55
N ILE A 325 29.97 -2.74 7.57
CA ILE A 325 29.14 -2.60 8.77
C ILE A 325 29.45 -3.68 9.79
N SER A 326 29.53 -4.94 9.36
CA SER A 326 29.75 -6.07 10.26
C SER A 326 31.21 -6.20 10.75
N GLY A 327 32.16 -5.66 9.99
CA GLY A 327 33.60 -5.86 10.22
C GLY A 327 34.08 -7.28 9.87
N LEU A 328 33.28 -8.06 9.11
CA LEU A 328 33.57 -9.46 8.76
C LEU A 328 33.81 -9.62 7.25
N ASP A 329 34.75 -10.47 6.87
CA ASP A 329 35.01 -10.83 5.47
C ASP A 329 33.79 -11.57 4.85
N HIS A 330 33.09 -12.36 5.66
CA HIS A 330 31.88 -13.12 5.27
C HIS A 330 30.69 -12.71 6.15
N PRO A 331 30.02 -11.59 5.86
CA PRO A 331 28.85 -11.15 6.61
C PRO A 331 27.63 -12.05 6.37
N ASN A 332 26.70 -12.06 7.31
CA ASN A 332 25.40 -12.71 7.14
C ASN A 332 24.52 -11.89 6.17
N LEU A 333 24.92 -11.87 4.89
CA LEU A 333 24.15 -11.30 3.80
C LEU A 333 23.30 -12.40 3.14
N ASN A 334 22.05 -12.09 2.87
CA ASN A 334 21.07 -12.98 2.28
C ASN A 334 20.49 -12.33 1.01
N VAL A 335 20.39 -13.07 -0.09
CA VAL A 335 19.88 -12.56 -1.37
C VAL A 335 18.59 -13.27 -1.74
N TYR A 336 17.54 -12.49 -2.06
CA TYR A 336 16.24 -13.01 -2.48
C TYR A 336 16.00 -12.78 -3.98
N GLY A 337 15.74 -13.85 -4.72
CA GLY A 337 15.33 -13.81 -6.13
C GLY A 337 16.46 -13.51 -7.12
N GLY A 338 16.08 -13.14 -8.33
CA GLY A 338 16.97 -12.73 -9.42
C GLY A 338 17.40 -13.87 -10.36
N GLY A 339 17.03 -15.11 -10.05
CA GLY A 339 17.26 -16.23 -10.97
C GLY A 339 18.67 -16.85 -10.87
N LYS A 340 19.01 -17.66 -11.88
CA LYS A 340 20.18 -18.57 -11.85
C LYS A 340 21.53 -17.85 -11.83
N ASP A 341 21.66 -16.75 -12.53
CA ASP A 341 22.90 -15.96 -12.55
C ASP A 341 23.21 -15.32 -11.18
N ILE A 342 22.16 -14.96 -10.42
CA ILE A 342 22.29 -14.49 -9.05
C ILE A 342 22.59 -15.64 -8.07
N GLU A 343 21.99 -16.81 -8.26
CA GLU A 343 22.30 -18.02 -7.50
C GLU A 343 23.79 -18.40 -7.67
N GLU A 344 24.31 -18.33 -8.90
CA GLU A 344 25.73 -18.59 -9.21
C GLU A 344 26.65 -17.54 -8.56
N TRP A 345 26.24 -16.24 -8.59
CA TRP A 345 26.97 -15.17 -7.89
C TRP A 345 27.03 -15.45 -6.38
N CYS A 346 25.88 -15.78 -5.77
CA CYS A 346 25.80 -16.09 -4.34
C CYS A 346 26.70 -17.28 -3.96
N TYR A 347 26.68 -18.33 -4.75
CA TYR A 347 27.56 -19.49 -4.53
C TYR A 347 29.04 -19.11 -4.57
N LYS A 348 29.45 -18.31 -5.56
CA LYS A 348 30.84 -17.83 -5.71
C LYS A 348 31.29 -16.99 -4.51
N HIS A 349 30.39 -16.15 -3.97
CA HIS A 349 30.71 -15.22 -2.87
C HIS A 349 30.36 -15.77 -1.48
N GLN A 350 29.94 -17.05 -1.39
CA GLN A 350 29.51 -17.71 -0.14
C GLN A 350 28.40 -16.99 0.59
N VAL A 351 27.46 -16.42 -0.17
CA VAL A 351 26.29 -15.68 0.30
C VAL A 351 25.05 -16.59 0.19
N ALA A 352 24.15 -16.52 1.16
CA ALA A 352 22.92 -17.31 1.14
C ALA A 352 21.95 -16.81 0.06
N TYR A 353 21.36 -17.76 -0.69
CA TYR A 353 20.40 -17.48 -1.76
C TYR A 353 19.03 -18.07 -1.45
N PHE A 354 17.99 -17.26 -1.62
CA PHE A 354 16.58 -17.63 -1.48
C PHE A 354 15.87 -17.41 -2.82
N GLY A 355 15.47 -18.51 -3.46
CA GLY A 355 14.74 -18.46 -4.74
C GLY A 355 13.37 -17.82 -4.61
N GLU A 356 12.89 -17.20 -5.68
CA GLU A 356 11.51 -16.69 -5.72
C GLU A 356 10.52 -17.86 -5.55
N PHE A 357 9.38 -17.58 -4.90
CA PHE A 357 8.33 -18.57 -4.56
C PHE A 357 7.85 -19.41 -5.77
N ILE A 358 7.89 -18.85 -6.98
CA ILE A 358 7.53 -19.57 -8.21
C ILE A 358 8.51 -20.72 -8.48
N GLY A 359 9.79 -20.55 -8.15
CA GLY A 359 10.83 -21.58 -8.32
C GLY A 359 10.76 -22.71 -7.29
N THR A 360 10.30 -22.43 -6.07
CA THR A 360 10.19 -23.45 -5.01
C THR A 360 8.99 -24.37 -5.18
N LYS A 361 7.89 -23.89 -5.79
CA LYS A 361 6.73 -24.74 -6.12
C LYS A 361 7.04 -25.80 -7.19
N GLN A 362 7.93 -25.51 -8.14
CA GLN A 362 8.30 -26.46 -9.19
C GLN A 362 9.29 -27.55 -8.73
N ARG A 363 9.98 -27.36 -7.60
CA ARG A 363 10.92 -28.37 -7.06
C ARG A 363 10.26 -29.42 -6.18
N ASN A 364 9.06 -29.15 -5.65
CA ASN A 364 8.33 -30.12 -4.81
C ASN A 364 7.39 -31.06 -5.58
N ASP A 365 7.24 -30.86 -6.90
CA ASP A 365 6.41 -31.69 -7.79
C ASP A 365 7.24 -32.64 -8.68
N LYS A 366 8.50 -32.95 -8.29
CA LYS A 366 9.33 -33.96 -8.96
C LYS A 366 9.82 -35.04 -8.00
#